data_85af02b3e20d4bc436716225b6ead666
#
_entry.id   85af02b3e20d4bc436716225b6ead666
#
_cell.length_a   1.000
_cell.length_b   1.000
_cell.length_c   1.000
_cell.angle_alpha   90.00
_cell.angle_beta   90.00
_cell.angle_gamma   90.00
#
_symmetry.space_group_name_H-M   'P 1'
#
loop_
_entity.id
_entity.type
_entity.pdbx_description
1 polymer ?
#
loop_
_entity_poly.entity_id
_entity_poly.type
_entity_poly.pdbx_seq_one_letter_code
_entity_poly.pdbx_strand_id
1 'polypeptide(L)'
;MRRDYGPDVLAEGAGRRRRAEFPQVPAERGLVVEEAGGGGFCGAVVDCEKQVVTLEDRAGRQRVFPLTRGGFLLEGRPVTLVRPRPPAPPAAARTASGSVAAPRAAAGTAARAWVARASRIYVEGRQDADLVEKIWGDDLREVGVVVEYLAGVDHLSSIVAGFAPGPARRLGVLVDHLVTGSKESRIAAQISSPHVLVVGHPFVDIWQAVKPARLGIGAWPAVPRGTPWKEGVMQALGWGGDTAAGWRRVLSAAASYADLEPALLGRVEELIDFVTTPGTSDPAGAFEDRRPAEKS
;
A
#
# COMPACT_ATOMS: atom_id res chain seq x y z
N MET A 1 28.04 29.56 -74.70
CA MET A 1 27.92 30.30 -73.43
C MET A 1 26.94 29.61 -72.53
N ARG A 2 27.40 28.78 -71.61
CA ARG A 2 26.55 28.17 -70.57
C ARG A 2 26.63 29.11 -69.37
N ARG A 3 25.48 29.58 -68.92
CA ARG A 3 25.38 30.34 -67.65
C ARG A 3 25.27 29.33 -66.53
N ASP A 4 26.26 29.33 -65.68
CA ASP A 4 26.34 28.58 -64.45
C ASP A 4 25.46 29.29 -63.40
N TYR A 5 24.38 28.64 -62.98
CA TYR A 5 23.56 29.10 -61.90
C TYR A 5 24.18 28.53 -60.60
N GLY A 6 24.70 29.44 -59.78
CA GLY A 6 25.26 29.08 -58.47
C GLY A 6 24.25 28.41 -57.56
N PRO A 7 24.70 27.84 -56.42
CA PRO A 7 23.93 26.99 -55.56
C PRO A 7 22.75 27.71 -54.93
N ASP A 8 21.65 27.01 -54.85
CA ASP A 8 20.34 27.39 -54.34
C ASP A 8 20.40 27.93 -52.91
N VAL A 9 20.27 29.24 -52.74
CA VAL A 9 20.27 29.93 -51.43
C VAL A 9 18.99 29.70 -50.63
N LEU A 10 18.09 28.80 -51.04
CA LEU A 10 16.88 28.43 -50.30
C LEU A 10 17.05 27.19 -49.42
N ALA A 11 18.21 26.52 -49.45
CA ALA A 11 18.45 25.32 -48.64
C ALA A 11 18.96 25.59 -47.23
N GLU A 12 19.27 26.80 -46.84
CA GLU A 12 19.83 27.16 -45.52
C GLU A 12 18.78 27.64 -44.48
N GLY A 13 17.49 27.45 -44.72
CA GLY A 13 16.41 27.96 -43.82
C GLY A 13 15.73 26.92 -42.94
N ALA A 14 16.03 25.63 -43.10
CA ALA A 14 15.41 24.56 -42.28
C ALA A 14 16.27 24.21 -41.05
N GLY A 15 16.75 25.23 -40.33
CA GLY A 15 17.23 25.00 -38.97
C GLY A 15 16.10 24.44 -38.14
N ARG A 16 16.18 23.14 -37.82
CA ARG A 16 15.35 22.48 -36.77
C ARG A 16 15.39 23.42 -35.55
N ARG A 17 14.31 24.18 -35.32
CA ARG A 17 14.06 24.82 -34.04
C ARG A 17 14.13 23.71 -33.02
N ARG A 18 15.26 23.60 -32.30
CA ARG A 18 15.34 22.77 -31.09
C ARG A 18 14.16 23.20 -30.23
N ARG A 19 13.15 22.30 -30.10
CA ARG A 19 12.05 22.54 -29.17
C ARG A 19 12.71 22.73 -27.81
N ALA A 20 12.61 23.93 -27.26
CA ALA A 20 13.15 24.25 -25.95
C ALA A 20 12.65 23.17 -24.97
N GLU A 21 13.55 22.42 -24.39
CA GLU A 21 13.20 21.43 -23.37
C GLU A 21 13.07 22.19 -22.05
N PHE A 22 11.84 22.28 -21.55
CA PHE A 22 11.59 22.83 -20.22
C PHE A 22 11.78 21.72 -19.19
N PRO A 23 12.46 21.97 -18.07
CA PRO A 23 12.59 21.02 -16.96
C PRO A 23 11.22 20.52 -16.53
N GLN A 24 11.09 19.21 -16.33
CA GLN A 24 9.90 18.62 -15.78
C GLN A 24 10.00 18.64 -14.25
N VAL A 25 8.99 19.20 -13.60
CA VAL A 25 8.92 19.31 -12.14
C VAL A 25 7.63 18.65 -11.67
N PRO A 26 7.70 17.68 -10.71
CA PRO A 26 6.51 17.10 -10.13
C PRO A 26 5.66 18.16 -9.44
N ALA A 27 4.36 18.19 -9.74
CA ALA A 27 3.39 19.09 -9.10
C ALA A 27 3.05 18.57 -7.69
N GLU A 28 4.04 18.61 -6.78
CA GLU A 28 3.86 18.18 -5.40
C GLU A 28 3.00 19.19 -4.63
N ARG A 29 2.18 18.70 -3.71
CA ARG A 29 1.34 19.55 -2.87
C ARG A 29 2.21 20.53 -2.07
N GLY A 30 1.86 21.82 -2.14
CA GLY A 30 2.61 22.90 -1.49
C GLY A 30 3.70 23.52 -2.37
N LEU A 31 4.00 22.99 -3.56
CA LEU A 31 4.92 23.62 -4.51
C LEU A 31 4.32 24.94 -4.99
N VAL A 32 5.04 26.04 -4.79
CA VAL A 32 4.60 27.37 -5.24
C VAL A 32 5.10 27.64 -6.64
N VAL A 33 4.19 27.93 -7.56
CA VAL A 33 4.49 28.24 -8.95
C VAL A 33 3.64 29.41 -9.44
N GLU A 34 4.10 30.06 -10.53
CA GLU A 34 3.36 31.10 -11.22
C GLU A 34 2.94 30.59 -12.61
N GLU A 35 1.76 30.95 -13.06
CA GLU A 35 1.27 30.61 -14.40
C GLU A 35 1.99 31.47 -15.45
N ALA A 36 2.60 30.83 -16.45
CA ALA A 36 3.42 31.48 -17.47
C ALA A 36 2.62 32.16 -18.60
N GLY A 37 1.32 31.90 -18.72
CA GLY A 37 0.45 32.34 -19.82
C GLY A 37 -0.03 33.81 -19.75
N GLY A 38 0.54 34.64 -18.86
CA GLY A 38 0.24 36.07 -18.76
C GLY A 38 -0.90 36.43 -17.82
N GLY A 39 -1.53 35.46 -17.16
CA GLY A 39 -2.54 35.68 -16.13
C GLY A 39 -1.96 36.04 -14.76
N GLY A 40 -0.65 35.88 -14.56
CA GLY A 40 0.09 36.25 -13.35
C GLY A 40 -0.44 35.55 -12.06
N PHE A 41 -1.09 34.38 -12.19
CA PHE A 41 -1.59 33.67 -11.03
C PHE A 41 -0.45 32.90 -10.35
N CYS A 42 -0.11 33.30 -9.13
CA CYS A 42 0.88 32.64 -8.30
C CYS A 42 0.18 31.93 -7.15
N GLY A 43 0.47 30.65 -6.96
CA GLY A 43 -0.17 29.85 -5.90
C GLY A 43 0.58 28.56 -5.60
N ALA A 44 0.20 27.96 -4.47
CA ALA A 44 0.68 26.64 -4.08
C ALA A 44 -0.17 25.55 -4.74
N VAL A 45 0.44 24.47 -5.17
CA VAL A 45 -0.26 23.29 -5.66
C VAL A 45 -1.06 22.68 -4.50
N VAL A 46 -2.37 22.55 -4.67
CA VAL A 46 -3.26 21.88 -3.70
C VAL A 46 -3.72 20.51 -4.20
N ASP A 47 -3.79 20.35 -5.53
CA ASP A 47 -4.14 19.09 -6.15
C ASP A 47 -3.58 18.97 -7.57
N CYS A 48 -3.38 17.73 -8.04
CA CYS A 48 -2.93 17.44 -9.40
C CYS A 48 -3.56 16.15 -9.91
N GLU A 49 -4.64 16.29 -10.68
CA GLU A 49 -5.36 15.15 -11.26
C GLU A 49 -5.27 15.14 -12.80
N LYS A 50 -5.12 13.93 -13.35
CA LYS A 50 -5.09 13.70 -14.81
C LYS A 50 -4.10 14.63 -15.53
N GLN A 51 -4.58 15.69 -16.15
CA GLN A 51 -3.81 16.66 -16.93
C GLN A 51 -4.02 18.10 -16.43
N VAL A 52 -4.47 18.27 -15.20
CA VAL A 52 -4.72 19.57 -14.61
C VAL A 52 -4.08 19.66 -13.22
N VAL A 53 -3.71 20.89 -12.85
CA VAL A 53 -3.23 21.22 -11.51
C VAL A 53 -4.12 22.31 -10.92
N THR A 54 -4.46 22.18 -9.66
CA THR A 54 -5.18 23.20 -8.90
C THR A 54 -4.18 23.97 -8.05
N LEU A 55 -4.12 25.28 -8.24
CA LEU A 55 -3.29 26.20 -7.46
C LEU A 55 -4.17 27.04 -6.54
N GLU A 56 -3.69 27.29 -5.31
CA GLU A 56 -4.32 28.18 -4.33
C GLU A 56 -3.42 29.38 -4.07
N ASP A 57 -3.96 30.59 -4.21
CA ASP A 57 -3.25 31.84 -3.91
C ASP A 57 -3.23 32.16 -2.40
N ARG A 58 -2.53 33.23 -2.01
CA ARG A 58 -2.44 33.67 -0.61
C ARG A 58 -3.79 34.07 0.00
N ALA A 59 -4.79 34.36 -0.83
CA ALA A 59 -6.15 34.71 -0.40
C ALA A 59 -7.09 33.49 -0.32
N GLY A 60 -6.56 32.27 -0.50
CA GLY A 60 -7.34 31.03 -0.49
C GLY A 60 -8.15 30.80 -1.77
N ARG A 61 -7.92 31.59 -2.83
CA ARG A 61 -8.63 31.39 -4.10
C ARG A 61 -7.97 30.29 -4.90
N GLN A 62 -8.75 29.32 -5.32
CA GLN A 62 -8.28 28.19 -6.11
C GLN A 62 -8.58 28.42 -7.59
N ARG A 63 -7.63 28.03 -8.44
CA ARG A 63 -7.79 27.99 -9.89
C ARG A 63 -7.19 26.70 -10.46
N VAL A 64 -7.83 26.21 -11.52
CA VAL A 64 -7.42 24.98 -12.22
C VAL A 64 -6.71 25.38 -13.51
N PHE A 65 -5.55 24.78 -13.75
CA PHE A 65 -4.72 25.03 -14.93
C PHE A 65 -4.38 23.70 -15.63
N PRO A 66 -4.34 23.66 -16.97
CA PRO A 66 -3.86 22.48 -17.68
C PRO A 66 -2.35 22.32 -17.52
N LEU A 67 -1.86 21.10 -17.43
CA LEU A 67 -0.43 20.79 -17.42
C LEU A 67 0.18 20.97 -18.81
N THR A 68 0.42 22.21 -19.19
CA THR A 68 1.01 22.56 -20.48
C THR A 68 2.52 22.63 -20.41
N ARG A 69 3.18 22.31 -21.51
CA ARG A 69 4.64 22.37 -21.61
C ARG A 69 5.16 23.80 -21.43
N GLY A 70 6.02 24.02 -20.42
CA GLY A 70 6.52 25.36 -20.08
C GLY A 70 5.44 26.31 -19.56
N GLY A 71 4.28 25.79 -19.11
CA GLY A 71 3.13 26.59 -18.68
C GLY A 71 3.24 27.20 -17.29
N PHE A 72 4.34 26.96 -16.59
CA PHE A 72 4.53 27.46 -15.23
C PHE A 72 5.94 28.02 -15.04
N LEU A 73 6.08 28.95 -14.11
CA LEU A 73 7.35 29.46 -13.66
C LEU A 73 7.63 28.98 -12.24
N LEU A 74 8.78 28.39 -12.03
CA LEU A 74 9.32 28.07 -10.72
C LEU A 74 10.55 28.96 -10.49
N GLU A 75 10.49 29.81 -9.47
CA GLU A 75 11.54 30.80 -9.21
C GLU A 75 11.91 31.65 -10.45
N GLY A 76 10.89 32.01 -11.23
CA GLY A 76 11.04 32.81 -12.46
C GLY A 76 11.56 32.03 -13.67
N ARG A 77 11.80 30.72 -13.57
CA ARG A 77 12.26 29.86 -14.66
C ARG A 77 11.12 29.03 -15.24
N PRO A 78 10.95 28.98 -16.57
CA PRO A 78 9.89 28.21 -17.17
C PRO A 78 10.10 26.70 -16.96
N VAL A 79 9.07 26.05 -16.43
CA VAL A 79 9.04 24.60 -16.16
C VAL A 79 7.75 23.97 -16.70
N THR A 80 7.79 22.68 -16.91
CA THR A 80 6.61 21.87 -17.21
C THR A 80 6.24 21.12 -15.94
N LEU A 81 5.09 21.44 -15.34
CA LEU A 81 4.57 20.63 -14.26
C LEU A 81 4.11 19.27 -14.81
N VAL A 82 4.50 18.23 -14.14
CA VAL A 82 4.07 16.85 -14.43
C VAL A 82 3.37 16.28 -13.20
N ARG A 83 2.44 15.36 -13.43
CA ARG A 83 1.81 14.66 -12.32
C ARG A 83 2.88 14.04 -11.42
N PRO A 84 2.81 14.25 -10.11
CA PRO A 84 3.69 13.57 -9.19
C PRO A 84 3.57 12.07 -9.45
N ARG A 85 4.68 11.44 -9.81
CA ARG A 85 4.73 10.00 -9.84
C ARG A 85 4.62 9.57 -8.39
N PRO A 86 3.69 8.66 -8.04
CA PRO A 86 3.76 8.05 -6.73
C PRO A 86 5.22 7.60 -6.57
N PRO A 87 5.89 7.88 -5.45
CA PRO A 87 7.24 7.41 -5.24
C PRO A 87 7.22 5.93 -5.61
N ALA A 88 8.12 5.52 -6.53
CA ALA A 88 8.27 4.11 -6.83
C ALA A 88 8.42 3.46 -5.47
N PRO A 89 7.56 2.47 -5.12
CA PRO A 89 7.64 1.86 -3.82
C PRO A 89 9.11 1.49 -3.64
N PRO A 90 9.78 1.94 -2.57
CA PRO A 90 11.17 1.59 -2.34
C PRO A 90 11.21 0.09 -2.47
N ALA A 91 12.20 -0.42 -3.23
CA ALA A 91 12.32 -1.85 -3.48
C ALA A 91 12.12 -2.53 -2.15
N ALA A 92 10.97 -3.17 -1.99
CA ALA A 92 10.43 -3.54 -0.69
C ALA A 92 11.47 -4.39 0.02
N ALA A 93 12.03 -3.88 1.11
CA ALA A 93 12.95 -4.64 1.92
C ALA A 93 12.18 -5.87 2.39
N ARG A 94 12.55 -7.04 1.87
CA ARG A 94 11.91 -8.29 2.26
C ARG A 94 12.46 -8.70 3.62
N THR A 95 11.57 -9.12 4.51
CA THR A 95 11.95 -9.78 5.76
C THR A 95 12.61 -11.13 5.45
N ALA A 96 13.26 -11.75 6.41
CA ALA A 96 13.86 -13.08 6.25
C ALA A 96 12.84 -14.15 5.82
N SER A 97 11.54 -13.94 6.10
CA SER A 97 10.42 -14.78 5.65
C SER A 97 9.93 -14.45 4.23
N GLY A 98 10.48 -13.42 3.57
CA GLY A 98 10.13 -13.02 2.21
C GLY A 98 8.90 -12.11 2.12
N SER A 99 8.34 -11.67 3.25
CA SER A 99 7.22 -10.73 3.31
C SER A 99 7.65 -9.30 3.01
N VAL A 100 6.71 -8.49 2.53
CA VAL A 100 6.96 -7.08 2.24
C VAL A 100 6.98 -6.30 3.55
N ALA A 101 8.13 -5.72 3.91
CA ALA A 101 8.20 -4.80 5.04
C ALA A 101 7.50 -3.49 4.68
N ALA A 102 6.73 -2.92 5.62
CA ALA A 102 6.09 -1.62 5.42
C ALA A 102 7.15 -0.57 5.05
N PRO A 103 6.94 0.22 3.98
CA PRO A 103 7.91 1.21 3.54
C PRO A 103 8.12 2.26 4.62
N ARG A 104 9.39 2.58 4.90
CA ARG A 104 9.76 3.72 5.75
C ARG A 104 9.18 4.99 5.15
N ALA A 105 8.46 5.76 5.94
CA ALA A 105 8.04 7.09 5.55
C ALA A 105 9.26 7.92 5.10
N ALA A 106 9.16 8.54 3.93
CA ALA A 106 10.20 9.40 3.41
C ALA A 106 10.41 10.57 4.38
N ALA A 107 11.68 10.81 4.73
CA ALA A 107 12.09 11.88 5.63
C ALA A 107 11.75 13.25 5.05
N GLY A 108 10.87 13.98 5.71
CA GLY A 108 10.59 15.38 5.41
C GLY A 108 9.49 15.92 6.31
N THR A 109 9.82 16.34 7.47
CA THR A 109 9.17 16.98 8.63
C THR A 109 9.18 16.04 9.83
N ALA A 110 10.06 16.33 10.80
CA ALA A 110 10.15 15.78 12.16
C ALA A 110 9.56 14.36 12.32
N ALA A 111 10.00 13.42 11.48
CA ALA A 111 9.60 12.04 11.58
C ALA A 111 10.18 11.49 12.88
N ARG A 112 9.35 11.40 13.93
CA ARG A 112 9.61 10.44 14.99
C ARG A 112 9.92 9.14 14.28
N ALA A 113 11.10 8.59 14.52
CA ALA A 113 11.43 7.26 14.02
C ALA A 113 10.41 6.30 14.63
N TRP A 114 9.43 5.90 13.82
CA TRP A 114 8.45 4.90 14.22
C TRP A 114 9.21 3.59 14.26
N VAL A 115 9.59 3.18 15.45
CA VAL A 115 10.12 1.84 15.67
C VAL A 115 8.95 0.90 15.41
N ALA A 116 9.11 -0.01 14.42
CA ALA A 116 8.12 -1.03 14.16
C ALA A 116 7.80 -1.74 15.48
N ARG A 117 6.51 -1.91 15.79
CA ARG A 117 6.09 -2.65 16.98
C ARG A 117 6.65 -4.06 16.93
N ALA A 118 6.88 -4.63 18.09
CA ALA A 118 7.28 -6.03 18.18
C ALA A 118 6.13 -6.98 17.79
N SER A 119 4.88 -6.53 17.91
CA SER A 119 3.68 -7.26 17.48
C SER A 119 3.60 -7.40 15.96
N ARG A 120 2.97 -8.47 15.46
CA ARG A 120 2.83 -8.80 14.04
C ARG A 120 1.42 -9.30 13.74
N ILE A 121 1.03 -9.16 12.48
CA ILE A 121 -0.10 -9.88 11.91
C ILE A 121 0.46 -10.87 10.88
N TYR A 122 0.13 -12.14 11.05
CA TYR A 122 0.39 -13.17 10.05
C TYR A 122 -0.90 -13.49 9.30
N VAL A 123 -0.80 -13.69 8.01
CA VAL A 123 -1.89 -14.16 7.15
C VAL A 123 -1.50 -15.49 6.52
N GLU A 124 -2.47 -16.28 6.05
CA GLU A 124 -2.17 -17.63 5.58
C GLU A 124 -1.30 -17.63 4.33
N GLY A 125 -1.64 -16.80 3.34
CA GLY A 125 -0.98 -16.77 2.05
C GLY A 125 -0.50 -15.37 1.63
N ARG A 126 0.22 -15.35 0.51
CA ARG A 126 0.74 -14.12 -0.08
C ARG A 126 -0.38 -13.19 -0.55
N GLN A 127 -1.45 -13.74 -1.13
CA GLN A 127 -2.55 -12.95 -1.67
C GLN A 127 -3.35 -12.27 -0.55
N ASP A 128 -3.45 -12.92 0.60
CA ASP A 128 -4.02 -12.33 1.81
C ASP A 128 -3.19 -11.11 2.25
N ALA A 129 -1.88 -11.26 2.29
CA ALA A 129 -0.98 -10.16 2.61
C ALA A 129 -1.13 -9.00 1.62
N ASP A 130 -1.16 -9.29 0.32
CA ASP A 130 -1.34 -8.29 -0.74
C ASP A 130 -2.64 -7.49 -0.54
N LEU A 131 -3.76 -8.17 -0.19
CA LEU A 131 -5.05 -7.52 0.01
C LEU A 131 -5.08 -6.70 1.30
N VAL A 132 -4.60 -7.27 2.40
CA VAL A 132 -4.55 -6.59 3.70
C VAL A 132 -3.65 -5.35 3.62
N GLU A 133 -2.47 -5.46 3.02
CA GLU A 133 -1.58 -4.32 2.85
C GLU A 133 -2.16 -3.26 1.88
N LYS A 134 -2.90 -3.67 0.87
CA LYS A 134 -3.52 -2.73 -0.05
C LYS A 134 -4.60 -1.88 0.62
N ILE A 135 -5.41 -2.48 1.48
CA ILE A 135 -6.59 -1.81 2.07
C ILE A 135 -6.25 -1.15 3.41
N TRP A 136 -5.48 -1.80 4.27
CA TRP A 136 -5.13 -1.30 5.62
C TRP A 136 -3.68 -0.82 5.72
N GLY A 137 -2.93 -0.80 4.63
CA GLY A 137 -1.49 -0.52 4.68
C GLY A 137 -1.15 0.84 5.28
N ASP A 138 -1.99 1.86 5.10
CA ASP A 138 -1.78 3.18 5.72
C ASP A 138 -2.00 3.12 7.23
N ASP A 139 -3.09 2.49 7.68
CA ASP A 139 -3.41 2.31 9.11
C ASP A 139 -2.36 1.45 9.80
N LEU A 140 -1.95 0.35 9.17
CA LEU A 140 -0.91 -0.54 9.69
C LEU A 140 0.44 0.17 9.83
N ARG A 141 0.79 1.03 8.88
CA ARG A 141 1.99 1.87 8.95
C ARG A 141 1.91 2.90 10.07
N GLU A 142 0.75 3.53 10.25
CA GLU A 142 0.52 4.50 11.31
C GLU A 142 0.74 3.88 12.69
N VAL A 143 0.26 2.66 12.90
CA VAL A 143 0.43 1.94 14.17
C VAL A 143 1.72 1.12 14.23
N GLY A 144 2.54 1.08 13.18
CA GLY A 144 3.83 0.39 13.14
C GLY A 144 3.72 -1.14 13.14
N VAL A 145 2.60 -1.71 12.69
CA VAL A 145 2.38 -3.15 12.57
C VAL A 145 2.84 -3.65 11.20
N VAL A 146 3.49 -4.81 11.18
CA VAL A 146 3.94 -5.48 9.95
C VAL A 146 3.07 -6.70 9.69
N VAL A 147 2.69 -6.89 8.43
CA VAL A 147 1.99 -8.08 7.95
C VAL A 147 3.02 -9.05 7.36
N GLU A 148 2.93 -10.31 7.73
CA GLU A 148 3.74 -11.42 7.21
C GLU A 148 2.83 -12.57 6.80
N TYR A 149 3.32 -13.54 6.00
CA TYR A 149 2.51 -14.72 5.65
C TYR A 149 3.15 -16.02 6.15
N LEU A 150 2.26 -16.98 6.48
CA LEU A 150 2.63 -18.26 7.08
C LEU A 150 3.22 -19.26 6.08
N ALA A 151 2.95 -19.09 4.78
CA ALA A 151 3.14 -20.12 3.75
C ALA A 151 2.36 -21.43 4.05
N GLY A 152 1.16 -21.26 4.62
CA GLY A 152 0.24 -22.32 5.00
C GLY A 152 0.07 -22.47 6.53
N VAL A 153 -1.15 -22.77 6.95
CA VAL A 153 -1.54 -22.85 8.37
C VAL A 153 -0.79 -23.94 9.15
N ASP A 154 -0.26 -24.97 8.47
CA ASP A 154 0.50 -26.06 9.09
C ASP A 154 1.76 -25.56 9.83
N HIS A 155 2.28 -24.42 9.46
CA HIS A 155 3.46 -23.82 10.09
C HIS A 155 3.14 -22.96 11.33
N LEU A 156 1.84 -22.77 11.65
CA LEU A 156 1.41 -21.84 12.69
C LEU A 156 2.05 -22.13 14.06
N SER A 157 2.04 -23.39 14.50
CA SER A 157 2.61 -23.74 15.81
C SER A 157 4.11 -23.45 15.91
N SER A 158 4.87 -23.71 14.85
CA SER A 158 6.31 -23.42 14.81
C SER A 158 6.60 -21.91 14.77
N ILE A 159 5.78 -21.15 14.04
CA ILE A 159 5.88 -19.69 13.99
C ILE A 159 5.54 -19.09 15.35
N VAL A 160 4.49 -19.53 16.02
CA VAL A 160 4.14 -19.06 17.37
C VAL A 160 5.27 -19.35 18.34
N ALA A 161 5.86 -20.56 18.32
CA ALA A 161 6.99 -20.91 19.16
C ALA A 161 8.23 -20.02 18.90
N GLY A 162 8.56 -19.80 17.62
CA GLY A 162 9.70 -18.95 17.23
C GLY A 162 9.46 -17.46 17.48
N PHE A 163 8.21 -17.01 17.37
CA PHE A 163 7.83 -15.63 17.64
C PHE A 163 7.90 -15.31 19.13
N ALA A 164 7.67 -16.27 20.02
CA ALA A 164 7.66 -16.10 21.47
C ALA A 164 6.74 -14.94 21.91
N PRO A 165 5.41 -15.07 21.72
CA PRO A 165 4.46 -14.00 22.02
C PRO A 165 4.41 -13.68 23.52
N GLY A 166 4.16 -12.40 23.85
CA GLY A 166 4.09 -11.90 25.21
C GLY A 166 3.27 -10.61 25.29
N PRO A 167 3.14 -9.99 26.47
CA PRO A 167 2.28 -8.82 26.69
C PRO A 167 2.61 -7.65 25.76
N ALA A 168 3.91 -7.39 25.50
CA ALA A 168 4.38 -6.33 24.62
C ALA A 168 4.64 -6.77 23.17
N ARG A 169 4.43 -8.05 22.88
CA ARG A 169 4.72 -8.66 21.58
C ARG A 169 3.62 -9.64 21.21
N ARG A 170 2.51 -9.11 20.74
CA ARG A 170 1.32 -9.90 20.39
C ARG A 170 1.37 -10.37 18.95
N LEU A 171 0.72 -11.48 18.67
CA LEU A 171 0.64 -12.12 17.38
C LEU A 171 -0.82 -12.26 16.96
N GLY A 172 -1.22 -11.53 15.93
CA GLY A 172 -2.48 -11.73 15.24
C GLY A 172 -2.30 -12.70 14.06
N VAL A 173 -3.27 -13.57 13.82
CA VAL A 173 -3.23 -14.52 12.70
C VAL A 173 -4.56 -14.53 11.99
N LEU A 174 -4.55 -14.30 10.68
CA LEU A 174 -5.71 -14.47 9.79
C LEU A 174 -5.53 -15.74 8.98
N VAL A 175 -6.51 -16.63 9.03
CA VAL A 175 -6.52 -17.87 8.25
C VAL A 175 -7.76 -17.95 7.36
N ASP A 176 -7.61 -18.63 6.23
CA ASP A 176 -8.72 -18.93 5.32
C ASP A 176 -9.67 -19.97 5.94
N HIS A 177 -10.91 -19.94 5.51
CA HIS A 177 -11.91 -20.97 5.77
C HIS A 177 -11.97 -21.48 7.24
N LEU A 178 -11.86 -20.56 8.21
CA LEU A 178 -11.95 -20.90 9.64
C LEU A 178 -13.40 -21.23 10.02
N VAL A 179 -13.83 -22.43 9.68
CA VAL A 179 -15.16 -22.95 10.02
C VAL A 179 -15.04 -24.13 10.96
N THR A 180 -16.07 -24.36 11.77
CA THR A 180 -16.10 -25.47 12.74
C THR A 180 -15.82 -26.81 12.06
N GLY A 181 -14.82 -27.55 12.55
CA GLY A 181 -14.43 -28.86 12.03
C GLY A 181 -13.45 -28.81 10.86
N SER A 182 -13.07 -27.62 10.36
CA SER A 182 -12.01 -27.51 9.37
C SER A 182 -10.63 -27.89 9.93
N LYS A 183 -9.65 -28.07 9.05
CA LYS A 183 -8.25 -28.28 9.44
C LYS A 183 -7.73 -27.08 10.22
N GLU A 184 -8.03 -25.90 9.71
CA GLU A 184 -7.64 -24.58 10.26
C GLU A 184 -8.16 -24.41 11.67
N SER A 185 -9.45 -24.75 11.92
CA SER A 185 -10.04 -24.65 13.26
C SER A 185 -9.38 -25.60 14.27
N ARG A 186 -8.95 -26.81 13.85
CA ARG A 186 -8.24 -27.75 14.72
C ARG A 186 -6.82 -27.27 15.05
N ILE A 187 -6.12 -26.66 14.09
CA ILE A 187 -4.79 -26.10 14.32
C ILE A 187 -4.89 -24.87 15.22
N ALA A 188 -5.83 -23.97 14.95
CA ALA A 188 -6.07 -22.78 15.77
C ALA A 188 -6.38 -23.13 17.24
N ALA A 189 -7.18 -24.19 17.47
CA ALA A 189 -7.53 -24.65 18.81
C ALA A 189 -6.33 -25.18 19.64
N GLN A 190 -5.21 -25.47 19.01
CA GLN A 190 -3.97 -25.88 19.69
C GLN A 190 -3.18 -24.68 20.24
N ILE A 191 -3.52 -23.48 19.82
CA ILE A 191 -2.85 -22.25 20.27
C ILE A 191 -3.60 -21.71 21.49
N SER A 192 -2.98 -21.83 22.66
CA SER A 192 -3.59 -21.42 23.94
C SER A 192 -2.98 -20.19 24.58
N SER A 193 -2.10 -19.47 23.85
CA SER A 193 -1.45 -18.26 24.38
C SER A 193 -2.44 -17.07 24.37
N PRO A 194 -2.59 -16.33 25.49
CA PRO A 194 -3.41 -15.11 25.55
C PRO A 194 -2.83 -13.96 24.71
N HIS A 195 -1.60 -14.11 24.24
CA HIS A 195 -0.90 -13.13 23.40
C HIS A 195 -0.94 -13.49 21.91
N VAL A 196 -1.73 -14.49 21.55
CA VAL A 196 -2.00 -14.90 20.16
C VAL A 196 -3.49 -14.88 19.92
N LEU A 197 -3.93 -14.18 18.87
CA LEU A 197 -5.30 -14.21 18.40
C LEU A 197 -5.33 -14.81 17.00
N VAL A 198 -6.00 -15.94 16.85
CA VAL A 198 -6.24 -16.57 15.55
C VAL A 198 -7.69 -16.33 15.16
N VAL A 199 -7.89 -15.63 14.06
CA VAL A 199 -9.21 -15.40 13.47
C VAL A 199 -9.22 -15.87 12.02
N GLY A 200 -10.38 -15.97 11.43
CA GLY A 200 -10.52 -16.33 10.02
C GLY A 200 -11.86 -15.89 9.46
N HIS A 201 -11.99 -16.05 8.16
CA HIS A 201 -13.20 -15.76 7.42
C HIS A 201 -13.81 -17.04 6.82
N PRO A 202 -15.10 -17.01 6.43
CA PRO A 202 -15.81 -18.19 5.94
C PRO A 202 -15.49 -18.54 4.48
N PHE A 203 -14.70 -17.72 3.79
CA PHE A 203 -14.40 -17.91 2.37
C PHE A 203 -13.44 -19.06 2.14
N VAL A 204 -13.56 -19.73 1.00
CA VAL A 204 -12.62 -20.78 0.57
C VAL A 204 -11.26 -20.18 0.21
N ASP A 205 -11.28 -18.94 -0.29
CA ASP A 205 -10.08 -18.22 -0.71
C ASP A 205 -10.33 -16.71 -0.58
N ILE A 206 -9.29 -15.94 -0.33
CA ILE A 206 -9.33 -14.49 -0.13
C ILE A 206 -9.96 -13.72 -1.30
N TRP A 207 -9.95 -14.26 -2.53
CA TRP A 207 -10.62 -13.63 -3.67
C TRP A 207 -12.09 -13.36 -3.37
N GLN A 208 -12.75 -14.28 -2.67
CA GLN A 208 -14.17 -14.16 -2.31
C GLN A 208 -14.44 -13.02 -1.33
N ALA A 209 -13.42 -12.50 -0.68
CA ALA A 209 -13.57 -11.34 0.19
C ALA A 209 -13.77 -10.03 -0.60
N VAL A 210 -13.49 -10.02 -1.89
CA VAL A 210 -13.81 -8.89 -2.77
C VAL A 210 -15.23 -9.05 -3.30
N LYS A 211 -16.07 -8.03 -3.10
CA LYS A 211 -17.48 -8.06 -3.53
C LYS A 211 -17.60 -8.35 -5.03
N PRO A 212 -18.42 -9.33 -5.44
CA PRO A 212 -18.61 -9.70 -6.84
C PRO A 212 -18.95 -8.52 -7.75
N ALA A 213 -19.76 -7.59 -7.27
CA ALA A 213 -20.18 -6.42 -8.02
C ALA A 213 -18.99 -5.54 -8.48
N ARG A 214 -17.87 -5.54 -7.74
CA ARG A 214 -16.66 -4.78 -8.11
C ARG A 214 -15.93 -5.38 -9.31
N LEU A 215 -16.18 -6.66 -9.57
CA LEU A 215 -15.63 -7.40 -10.70
C LEU A 215 -16.60 -7.48 -11.90
N GLY A 216 -17.79 -6.86 -11.77
CA GLY A 216 -18.84 -6.92 -12.76
C GLY A 216 -19.52 -8.29 -12.86
N ILE A 217 -19.45 -9.11 -11.80
CA ILE A 217 -20.09 -10.42 -11.73
C ILE A 217 -21.22 -10.41 -10.71
N GLY A 218 -22.25 -11.23 -10.90
CA GLY A 218 -23.39 -11.30 -9.99
C GLY A 218 -23.08 -12.03 -8.69
N ALA A 219 -22.24 -13.06 -8.76
CA ALA A 219 -21.78 -13.86 -7.63
C ALA A 219 -20.47 -14.58 -7.99
N TRP A 220 -19.73 -15.00 -6.98
CA TRP A 220 -18.61 -15.91 -7.18
C TRP A 220 -19.12 -17.29 -7.65
N PRO A 221 -18.51 -17.87 -8.69
CA PRO A 221 -18.96 -19.17 -9.20
C PRO A 221 -18.79 -20.30 -8.17
N ALA A 222 -19.73 -21.20 -8.15
CA ALA A 222 -19.57 -22.47 -7.45
C ALA A 222 -18.60 -23.37 -8.23
N VAL A 223 -17.52 -23.79 -7.59
CA VAL A 223 -16.51 -24.68 -8.18
C VAL A 223 -16.77 -26.10 -7.71
N PRO A 224 -16.84 -27.10 -8.61
CA PRO A 224 -17.03 -28.50 -8.24
C PRO A 224 -15.90 -29.01 -7.33
N ARG A 225 -16.23 -29.93 -6.42
CA ARG A 225 -15.23 -30.60 -5.59
C ARG A 225 -14.19 -31.32 -6.47
N GLY A 226 -12.94 -31.22 -6.09
CA GLY A 226 -11.83 -31.84 -6.82
C GLY A 226 -11.21 -30.93 -7.90
N THR A 227 -11.83 -29.79 -8.19
CA THR A 227 -11.22 -28.75 -9.03
C THR A 227 -10.53 -27.73 -8.14
N PRO A 228 -9.26 -27.35 -8.42
CA PRO A 228 -8.64 -26.24 -7.71
C PRO A 228 -9.49 -24.97 -7.85
N TRP A 229 -9.83 -24.35 -6.72
CA TRP A 229 -10.88 -23.33 -6.68
C TRP A 229 -10.59 -22.14 -7.63
N LYS A 230 -9.37 -21.61 -7.60
CA LYS A 230 -8.96 -20.47 -8.45
C LYS A 230 -9.07 -20.79 -9.93
N GLU A 231 -8.62 -21.96 -10.33
CA GLU A 231 -8.71 -22.43 -11.72
C GLU A 231 -10.17 -22.58 -12.17
N GLY A 232 -11.00 -23.18 -11.30
CA GLY A 232 -12.44 -23.32 -11.56
C GLY A 232 -13.15 -21.99 -11.70
N VAL A 233 -12.81 -20.99 -10.87
CA VAL A 233 -13.34 -19.62 -10.98
C VAL A 233 -12.90 -18.99 -12.29
N MET A 234 -11.61 -19.06 -12.64
CA MET A 234 -11.08 -18.52 -13.90
C MET A 234 -11.82 -19.10 -15.11
N GLN A 235 -12.01 -20.41 -15.11
CA GLN A 235 -12.73 -21.12 -16.17
C GLN A 235 -14.21 -20.68 -16.26
N ALA A 236 -14.91 -20.66 -15.12
CA ALA A 236 -16.33 -20.33 -15.07
C ALA A 236 -16.62 -18.88 -15.49
N LEU A 237 -15.69 -17.97 -15.22
CA LEU A 237 -15.81 -16.55 -15.59
C LEU A 237 -15.21 -16.23 -16.96
N GLY A 238 -14.62 -17.21 -17.64
CA GLY A 238 -13.96 -16.99 -18.94
C GLY A 238 -12.74 -16.05 -18.83
N TRP A 239 -12.11 -16.00 -17.66
CA TRP A 239 -10.93 -15.17 -17.47
C TRP A 239 -9.70 -15.86 -18.07
N GLY A 240 -9.11 -15.23 -19.07
CA GLY A 240 -7.87 -15.74 -19.68
C GLY A 240 -6.66 -15.51 -18.78
N GLY A 241 -5.58 -16.25 -19.08
CA GLY A 241 -4.33 -16.17 -18.34
C GLY A 241 -4.21 -17.18 -17.19
N ASP A 242 -3.24 -16.99 -16.34
CA ASP A 242 -2.98 -17.81 -15.17
C ASP A 242 -3.70 -17.26 -13.90
N THR A 243 -3.63 -17.99 -12.80
CA THR A 243 -4.21 -17.57 -11.53
C THR A 243 -3.58 -16.28 -10.99
N ALA A 244 -2.35 -15.96 -11.38
CA ALA A 244 -1.72 -14.68 -11.03
C ALA A 244 -2.36 -13.51 -11.79
N ALA A 245 -2.77 -13.72 -13.05
CA ALA A 245 -3.53 -12.72 -13.81
C ALA A 245 -4.92 -12.52 -13.20
N GLY A 246 -5.59 -13.60 -12.80
CA GLY A 246 -6.85 -13.56 -12.06
C GLY A 246 -6.71 -12.77 -10.76
N TRP A 247 -5.68 -13.04 -9.98
CA TRP A 247 -5.41 -12.29 -8.76
C TRP A 247 -5.22 -10.80 -9.00
N ARG A 248 -4.41 -10.42 -9.98
CA ARG A 248 -4.22 -8.99 -10.32
C ARG A 248 -5.54 -8.30 -10.64
N ARG A 249 -6.46 -9.00 -11.34
CA ARG A 249 -7.80 -8.48 -11.63
C ARG A 249 -8.61 -8.28 -10.35
N VAL A 250 -8.66 -9.28 -9.47
CA VAL A 250 -9.38 -9.20 -8.19
C VAL A 250 -8.79 -8.10 -7.31
N LEU A 251 -7.48 -8.09 -7.14
CA LEU A 251 -6.80 -7.09 -6.31
C LEU A 251 -7.01 -5.67 -6.86
N SER A 252 -6.99 -5.48 -8.19
CA SER A 252 -7.23 -4.16 -8.77
C SER A 252 -8.65 -3.63 -8.54
N ALA A 253 -9.62 -4.52 -8.40
CA ALA A 253 -11.03 -4.17 -8.15
C ALA A 253 -11.30 -3.74 -6.70
N ALA A 254 -10.46 -4.14 -5.76
CA ALA A 254 -10.53 -3.72 -4.35
C ALA A 254 -9.76 -2.40 -4.17
N ALA A 255 -10.45 -1.28 -4.07
CA ALA A 255 -9.84 0.05 -3.89
C ALA A 255 -10.01 0.60 -2.47
N SER A 256 -11.00 0.12 -1.72
CA SER A 256 -11.33 0.60 -0.38
C SER A 256 -12.04 -0.49 0.45
N TYR A 257 -12.25 -0.21 1.73
CA TYR A 257 -13.05 -1.05 2.64
C TYR A 257 -14.45 -1.37 2.08
N ALA A 258 -15.06 -0.42 1.36
CA ALA A 258 -16.40 -0.60 0.79
C ALA A 258 -16.46 -1.71 -0.28
N ASP A 259 -15.34 -2.11 -0.82
CA ASP A 259 -15.22 -3.11 -1.87
C ASP A 259 -15.08 -4.54 -1.33
N LEU A 260 -14.92 -4.66 0.00
CA LEU A 260 -14.72 -5.93 0.67
C LEU A 260 -16.00 -6.40 1.39
N GLU A 261 -16.08 -7.71 1.55
CA GLU A 261 -17.14 -8.34 2.32
C GLU A 261 -16.95 -8.09 3.83
N PRO A 262 -18.03 -7.81 4.57
CA PRO A 262 -17.95 -7.50 6.01
C PRO A 262 -17.28 -8.61 6.85
N ALA A 263 -17.37 -9.85 6.40
CA ALA A 263 -16.78 -10.99 7.10
C ALA A 263 -15.25 -10.94 7.15
N LEU A 264 -14.57 -10.31 6.16
CA LEU A 264 -13.14 -10.05 6.23
C LEU A 264 -12.85 -8.78 7.03
N LEU A 265 -13.61 -7.71 6.80
CA LEU A 265 -13.38 -6.41 7.44
C LEU A 265 -13.30 -6.56 8.97
N GLY A 266 -14.32 -7.14 9.58
CA GLY A 266 -14.36 -7.30 11.03
C GLY A 266 -13.21 -8.15 11.59
N ARG A 267 -12.70 -9.11 10.83
CA ARG A 267 -11.57 -9.94 11.29
C ARG A 267 -10.24 -9.20 11.24
N VAL A 268 -10.00 -8.42 10.21
CA VAL A 268 -8.76 -7.63 10.12
C VAL A 268 -8.74 -6.52 11.16
N GLU A 269 -9.86 -5.82 11.37
CA GLU A 269 -9.99 -4.81 12.43
C GLU A 269 -9.76 -5.43 13.83
N GLU A 270 -10.35 -6.59 14.11
CA GLU A 270 -10.14 -7.31 15.36
C GLU A 270 -8.66 -7.65 15.61
N LEU A 271 -7.94 -8.04 14.55
CA LEU A 271 -6.49 -8.29 14.63
C LEU A 271 -5.70 -7.02 14.89
N ILE A 272 -6.01 -5.93 14.20
CA ILE A 272 -5.35 -4.64 14.39
C ILE A 272 -5.54 -4.17 15.84
N ASP A 273 -6.76 -4.20 16.34
CA ASP A 273 -7.07 -3.84 17.73
C ASP A 273 -6.30 -4.72 18.71
N PHE A 274 -6.28 -6.03 18.48
CA PHE A 274 -5.58 -6.96 19.35
C PHE A 274 -4.07 -6.68 19.41
N VAL A 275 -3.40 -6.52 18.29
CA VAL A 275 -1.94 -6.34 18.25
C VAL A 275 -1.50 -4.93 18.64
N THR A 276 -2.41 -3.95 18.62
CA THR A 276 -2.12 -2.55 18.97
C THR A 276 -2.50 -2.21 20.41
N THR A 277 -3.38 -3.00 21.07
CA THR A 277 -3.74 -2.80 22.46
C THR A 277 -2.47 -2.81 23.33
N PRO A 278 -2.24 -1.78 24.15
CA PRO A 278 -1.11 -1.77 25.08
C PRO A 278 -1.17 -3.00 25.99
N GLY A 279 -0.08 -3.74 26.07
CA GLY A 279 0.04 -4.76 27.12
C GLY A 279 -0.06 -4.04 28.45
N THR A 280 -0.89 -4.51 29.36
CA THR A 280 -0.83 -4.10 30.76
C THR A 280 0.55 -4.49 31.27
N SER A 281 1.47 -3.52 31.31
CA SER A 281 2.72 -3.65 32.03
C SER A 281 2.31 -3.84 33.47
N ASP A 282 2.58 -5.01 34.05
CA ASP A 282 2.43 -5.20 35.48
C ASP A 282 3.34 -4.17 36.20
N PRO A 283 2.83 -3.21 36.96
CA PRO A 283 3.65 -2.22 37.62
C PRO A 283 4.47 -2.79 38.79
N ALA A 284 4.45 -4.09 39.00
CA ALA A 284 5.11 -4.77 40.13
C ALA A 284 6.58 -5.16 39.90
N GLY A 285 7.26 -4.54 38.94
CA GLY A 285 8.70 -4.73 38.68
C GLY A 285 9.55 -3.48 38.88
N ALA A 286 9.07 -2.51 39.67
CA ALA A 286 9.81 -1.29 39.94
C ALA A 286 10.71 -1.46 41.16
N PHE A 287 12.00 -1.48 40.90
CA PHE A 287 13.04 -0.99 41.78
C PHE A 287 13.09 -1.54 43.22
N GLU A 288 13.67 -2.67 43.42
CA GLU A 288 14.32 -2.98 44.69
C GLU A 288 15.61 -2.16 44.78
N ASP A 289 15.52 -1.04 45.49
CA ASP A 289 16.60 -0.12 45.87
C ASP A 289 17.63 -0.89 46.70
N ARG A 290 18.70 -1.33 46.08
CA ARG A 290 19.88 -1.86 46.82
C ARG A 290 20.61 -0.70 47.45
N ARG A 291 20.24 -0.35 48.69
CA ARG A 291 21.10 0.44 49.55
C ARG A 291 22.34 -0.38 49.92
N PRO A 292 23.54 0.18 49.82
CA PRO A 292 24.71 -0.50 50.32
C PRO A 292 24.71 -0.48 51.85
N ALA A 293 24.94 -1.63 52.47
CA ALA A 293 25.11 -1.77 53.92
C ALA A 293 26.39 -1.03 54.34
N GLU A 294 26.22 0.03 55.16
CA GLU A 294 27.30 0.61 55.91
C GLU A 294 27.81 -0.41 56.96
N LYS A 295 29.10 -0.66 56.89
CA LYS A 295 29.83 -1.40 57.94
C LYS A 295 30.14 -0.45 59.08
N SER A 296 29.71 -0.78 60.32
CA SER A 296 30.32 -0.39 61.54
C SER A 296 31.12 -1.54 62.08
#